data_4e6b6850fff0a774e3f9f902171fe80c
#
_entry.id   4e6b6850fff0a774e3f9f902171fe80c
#
_cell.length_a   1.000
_cell.length_b   1.000
_cell.length_c   1.000
_cell.angle_alpha   90.00
_cell.angle_beta   90.00
_cell.angle_gamma   90.00
#
_symmetry.space_group_name_H-M   'P 1'
#
loop_
_entity.id
_entity.type
_entity.pdbx_description
1 polymer ?
#
loop_
_entity_poly.entity_id
_entity_poly.type
_entity_poly.pdbx_seq_one_letter_code
_entity_poly.pdbx_strand_id
1 'polypeptide(L)'
;MLREMGLRLWLPGPEAAAVEPVALAPVRPGAVVAPADPAPTPMVAKTTVAAPRPALVAAAVASPQPAAPEATLALDWPGLRAAVASCQACGLCASRRQTVFGIGHLQAHCMILGGAPDEQEDAGGEPFVGEPGQLLDRMLRALGLSREPTHPGPEVGGAADPARQVFIANALKCWPPRSRNPTPLELSSCRPFLERQVALVQPRVILAMGPLAVLTLLGSTEPIGKLRGRLHRWHSVPVVVTYHPAYLLKHLADKAGAWEDLCLAASCLDTVPG
;
A
#
# COMPACT_ATOMS: atom_id res chain seq x y z
N MET A 1 -0.78 6.07 -26.40
CA MET A 1 -1.09 5.24 -25.22
C MET A 1 0.15 4.52 -24.70
N LEU A 2 0.70 3.48 -25.34
CA LEU A 2 1.87 2.76 -24.82
C LEU A 2 3.12 3.64 -24.65
N ARG A 3 3.31 4.66 -25.49
CA ARG A 3 4.42 5.64 -25.38
C ARG A 3 4.35 6.49 -24.11
N GLU A 4 3.16 6.85 -23.65
CA GLU A 4 2.95 7.67 -22.43
C GLU A 4 3.27 6.89 -21.14
N MET A 5 3.17 5.56 -21.21
CA MET A 5 3.60 4.66 -20.12
C MET A 5 5.11 4.35 -20.15
N GLY A 6 5.89 5.01 -21.04
CA GLY A 6 7.33 4.79 -21.16
C GLY A 6 7.71 3.47 -21.83
N LEU A 7 6.78 2.79 -22.50
CA LEU A 7 7.03 1.59 -23.28
C LEU A 7 7.53 1.97 -24.68
N ARG A 8 8.80 1.68 -24.97
CA ARG A 8 9.30 1.71 -26.34
C ARG A 8 8.90 0.41 -27.02
N LEU A 9 8.01 0.48 -28.00
CA LEU A 9 7.76 -0.65 -28.91
C LEU A 9 9.01 -0.84 -29.74
N TRP A 10 9.78 -1.86 -29.42
CA TRP A 10 10.85 -2.33 -30.27
C TRP A 10 10.23 -3.34 -31.25
N LEU A 11 10.07 -2.94 -32.49
CA LEU A 11 9.76 -3.86 -33.59
C LEU A 11 11.11 -4.43 -34.06
N PRO A 12 11.33 -5.75 -34.01
CA PRO A 12 12.52 -6.31 -34.57
C PRO A 12 12.59 -5.99 -36.08
N GLY A 13 13.70 -5.38 -36.49
CA GLY A 13 13.99 -5.20 -37.91
C GLY A 13 14.13 -6.56 -38.61
N PRO A 14 14.00 -6.61 -39.94
CA PRO A 14 14.01 -7.88 -40.68
C PRO A 14 15.34 -8.63 -40.70
N GLU A 15 16.32 -8.23 -39.91
CA GLU A 15 17.66 -8.79 -39.91
C GLU A 15 18.14 -9.11 -38.48
N ALA A 16 17.62 -10.20 -37.91
CA ALA A 16 18.24 -10.86 -36.78
C ALA A 16 18.76 -12.22 -37.26
N ALA A 17 20.00 -12.20 -37.81
CA ALA A 17 20.73 -13.39 -38.10
C ALA A 17 21.03 -14.19 -36.82
N ALA A 18 20.99 -15.52 -36.96
CA ALA A 18 21.17 -16.51 -35.93
C ALA A 18 22.38 -16.24 -35.03
N VAL A 19 22.15 -16.17 -33.72
CA VAL A 19 23.20 -16.25 -32.70
C VAL A 19 23.38 -17.71 -32.34
N GLU A 20 24.55 -18.25 -32.64
CA GLU A 20 24.97 -19.60 -32.25
C GLU A 20 25.01 -19.76 -30.72
N PRO A 21 24.65 -20.92 -30.16
CA PRO A 21 24.66 -21.14 -28.72
C PRO A 21 26.12 -21.28 -28.22
N VAL A 22 26.49 -20.34 -27.33
CA VAL A 22 27.75 -20.43 -26.57
C VAL A 22 27.64 -21.55 -25.54
N ALA A 23 28.51 -22.56 -25.66
CA ALA A 23 28.61 -23.67 -24.74
C ALA A 23 29.06 -23.19 -23.35
N LEU A 24 28.27 -23.47 -22.32
CA LEU A 24 28.59 -23.22 -20.91
C LEU A 24 29.66 -24.25 -20.46
N ALA A 25 30.79 -23.78 -19.96
CA ALA A 25 31.84 -24.60 -19.33
C ALA A 25 31.31 -25.13 -17.95
N PRO A 26 31.72 -26.37 -17.54
CA PRO A 26 31.25 -26.97 -16.32
C PRO A 26 31.83 -26.28 -15.06
N VAL A 27 30.93 -25.92 -14.12
CA VAL A 27 31.30 -25.39 -12.81
C VAL A 27 31.80 -26.53 -11.92
N ARG A 28 33.03 -26.41 -11.39
CA ARG A 28 33.62 -27.34 -10.42
C ARG A 28 32.93 -27.17 -9.06
N PRO A 29 32.59 -28.26 -8.35
CA PRO A 29 32.04 -28.15 -6.99
C PRO A 29 33.10 -27.71 -5.99
N GLY A 30 32.86 -26.60 -5.30
CA GLY A 30 33.67 -26.08 -4.21
C GLY A 30 33.49 -26.91 -2.94
N ALA A 31 34.61 -27.09 -2.21
CA ALA A 31 34.76 -27.90 -1.01
C ALA A 31 33.83 -27.49 0.13
N VAL A 32 33.24 -28.50 0.78
CA VAL A 32 32.44 -28.40 2.00
C VAL A 32 33.38 -28.10 3.19
N VAL A 33 33.17 -26.96 3.85
CA VAL A 33 33.84 -26.63 5.11
C VAL A 33 32.95 -27.17 6.26
N ALA A 34 33.55 -28.03 7.10
CA ALA A 34 32.92 -28.62 8.29
C ALA A 34 32.75 -27.56 9.40
N PRO A 35 31.70 -27.69 10.25
CA PRO A 35 31.50 -26.78 11.37
C PRO A 35 32.45 -27.08 12.52
N ALA A 36 33.02 -26.01 13.10
CA ALA A 36 33.84 -26.08 14.30
C ALA A 36 33.01 -26.17 15.58
N ASP A 37 33.46 -26.99 16.54
CA ASP A 37 32.86 -27.21 17.85
C ASP A 37 32.85 -25.96 18.74
N PRO A 38 31.85 -25.79 19.60
CA PRO A 38 31.80 -24.69 20.58
C PRO A 38 32.64 -24.95 21.82
N ALA A 39 33.50 -23.99 22.20
CA ALA A 39 34.26 -23.97 23.42
C ALA A 39 33.39 -23.71 24.68
N PRO A 40 33.78 -24.20 25.88
CA PRO A 40 32.94 -24.14 27.07
C PRO A 40 32.93 -22.77 27.74
N THR A 41 31.76 -22.35 28.23
CA THR A 41 31.50 -21.16 29.02
C THR A 41 31.99 -21.32 30.49
N PRO A 42 32.63 -20.30 31.07
CA PRO A 42 32.91 -20.34 32.51
C PRO A 42 31.70 -19.88 33.35
N MET A 43 31.34 -20.68 34.35
CA MET A 43 30.40 -20.34 35.42
C MET A 43 30.92 -19.17 36.26
N VAL A 44 30.16 -18.14 36.45
CA VAL A 44 30.39 -17.10 37.47
C VAL A 44 29.29 -17.15 38.53
N ALA A 45 29.77 -17.20 39.77
CA ALA A 45 29.00 -17.39 40.97
C ALA A 45 28.06 -16.21 41.29
N LYS A 46 26.89 -16.57 41.84
CA LYS A 46 25.92 -15.63 42.43
C LYS A 46 26.48 -14.98 43.70
N THR A 47 26.47 -13.65 43.71
CA THR A 47 26.55 -12.91 44.98
C THR A 47 25.29 -12.07 45.14
N THR A 48 24.46 -12.41 46.10
CA THR A 48 23.24 -11.73 46.49
C THR A 48 23.60 -10.55 47.40
N VAL A 49 23.34 -9.33 46.97
CA VAL A 49 23.32 -8.16 47.86
C VAL A 49 21.94 -7.51 47.75
N ALA A 50 21.19 -7.57 48.82
CA ALA A 50 19.91 -6.89 48.98
C ALA A 50 20.16 -5.40 49.31
N ALA A 51 19.57 -4.50 48.53
CA ALA A 51 19.46 -3.09 48.88
C ALA A 51 17.98 -2.64 48.77
N PRO A 52 17.51 -1.72 49.63
CA PRO A 52 16.10 -1.43 49.84
C PRO A 52 15.50 -0.64 48.63
N ARG A 53 14.32 -1.08 48.20
CA ARG A 53 13.52 -0.43 47.16
C ARG A 53 12.89 0.87 47.68
N PRO A 54 13.08 2.02 47.05
CA PRO A 54 12.16 3.14 47.20
C PRO A 54 10.84 2.81 46.47
N ALA A 55 9.72 3.03 47.15
CA ALA A 55 8.38 2.91 46.60
C ALA A 55 8.19 3.98 45.54
N LEU A 56 8.34 3.60 44.26
CA LEU A 56 7.89 4.39 43.14
C LEU A 56 6.37 4.25 43.03
N VAL A 57 5.69 5.36 43.30
CA VAL A 57 4.28 5.56 43.00
C VAL A 57 4.08 5.25 41.50
N ALA A 58 3.42 4.14 41.23
CA ALA A 58 3.04 3.76 39.89
C ALA A 58 2.00 4.78 39.38
N ALA A 59 2.46 5.78 38.66
CA ALA A 59 1.58 6.49 37.74
C ALA A 59 1.04 5.43 36.75
N ALA A 60 -0.24 5.15 36.82
CA ALA A 60 -0.94 4.28 35.90
C ALA A 60 -0.78 4.89 34.52
N VAL A 61 0.18 4.38 33.74
CA VAL A 61 0.24 4.61 32.31
C VAL A 61 -0.98 3.89 31.76
N ALA A 62 -2.03 4.65 31.45
CA ALA A 62 -3.19 4.14 30.78
C ALA A 62 -2.70 3.47 29.48
N SER A 63 -2.81 2.15 29.42
CA SER A 63 -2.58 1.40 28.19
C SER A 63 -3.46 2.02 27.10
N PRO A 64 -2.91 2.37 25.93
CA PRO A 64 -3.71 2.93 24.85
C PRO A 64 -4.78 1.91 24.46
N GLN A 65 -6.03 2.17 24.83
CA GLN A 65 -7.16 1.38 24.37
C GLN A 65 -7.31 1.64 22.88
N PRO A 66 -7.38 0.57 22.04
CA PRO A 66 -7.77 0.76 20.65
C PRO A 66 -9.14 1.47 20.65
N ALA A 67 -9.25 2.56 19.86
CA ALA A 67 -10.53 3.22 19.68
C ALA A 67 -11.54 2.14 19.27
N ALA A 68 -12.66 2.05 19.99
CA ALA A 68 -13.68 1.03 19.73
C ALA A 68 -14.07 1.12 18.24
N PRO A 69 -14.08 0.03 17.47
CA PRO A 69 -14.37 0.05 16.02
C PRO A 69 -15.66 0.83 15.70
N GLU A 70 -16.68 0.68 16.53
CA GLU A 70 -17.96 1.36 16.36
C GLU A 70 -17.86 2.90 16.44
N ALA A 71 -17.00 3.43 17.34
CA ALA A 71 -16.80 4.88 17.45
C ALA A 71 -16.14 5.45 16.18
N THR A 72 -15.23 4.71 15.56
CA THR A 72 -14.57 5.13 14.32
C THR A 72 -15.54 5.18 13.14
N LEU A 73 -16.50 4.26 13.06
CA LEU A 73 -17.46 4.17 11.97
C LEU A 73 -18.49 5.32 11.96
N ALA A 74 -18.63 6.06 13.05
CA ALA A 74 -19.53 7.22 13.15
C ALA A 74 -18.86 8.56 12.76
N LEU A 75 -17.52 8.61 12.61
CA LEU A 75 -16.79 9.85 12.37
C LEU A 75 -17.05 10.43 10.98
N ASP A 76 -17.12 11.74 10.88
CA ASP A 76 -17.00 12.50 9.62
C ASP A 76 -15.53 12.64 9.18
N TRP A 77 -15.26 13.31 8.05
CA TRP A 77 -13.90 13.49 7.53
C TRP A 77 -12.96 14.20 8.49
N PRO A 78 -13.30 15.36 9.12
CA PRO A 78 -12.45 15.99 10.11
C PRO A 78 -12.17 15.10 11.32
N GLY A 79 -13.20 14.48 11.88
CA GLY A 79 -13.09 13.57 13.02
C GLY A 79 -12.22 12.34 12.71
N LEU A 80 -12.40 11.74 11.53
CA LEU A 80 -11.60 10.60 11.10
C LEU A 80 -10.13 10.97 10.91
N ARG A 81 -9.84 12.13 10.33
CA ARG A 81 -8.47 12.63 10.17
C ARG A 81 -7.80 12.86 11.51
N ALA A 82 -8.51 13.49 12.47
CA ALA A 82 -8.01 13.70 13.82
C ALA A 82 -7.74 12.39 14.55
N ALA A 83 -8.67 11.41 14.44
CA ALA A 83 -8.53 10.10 15.06
C ALA A 83 -7.32 9.30 14.49
N VAL A 84 -7.08 9.38 13.18
CA VAL A 84 -5.89 8.76 12.56
C VAL A 84 -4.61 9.45 13.03
N ALA A 85 -4.57 10.79 13.06
CA ALA A 85 -3.40 11.55 13.47
C ALA A 85 -2.96 11.24 14.91
N SER A 86 -3.93 11.10 15.83
CA SER A 86 -3.69 10.81 17.24
C SER A 86 -3.67 9.31 17.59
N CYS A 87 -3.84 8.42 16.61
CA CYS A 87 -3.98 6.98 16.84
C CYS A 87 -2.76 6.38 17.54
N GLN A 88 -3.01 5.59 18.59
CA GLN A 88 -2.01 4.81 19.35
C GLN A 88 -2.42 3.33 19.49
N ALA A 89 -3.28 2.82 18.63
CA ALA A 89 -3.86 1.48 18.74
C ALA A 89 -2.87 0.33 18.49
N CYS A 90 -1.69 0.61 17.94
CA CYS A 90 -0.65 -0.40 17.71
C CYS A 90 0.76 0.20 17.83
N GLY A 91 1.79 -0.67 17.85
CA GLY A 91 3.19 -0.26 18.04
C GLY A 91 3.77 0.64 16.94
N LEU A 92 3.13 0.76 15.78
CA LEU A 92 3.61 1.61 14.68
C LEU A 92 3.57 3.11 15.03
N CYS A 93 2.73 3.50 15.98
CA CYS A 93 2.65 4.90 16.44
C CYS A 93 3.96 5.41 17.05
N ALA A 94 4.78 4.53 17.61
CA ALA A 94 6.04 4.90 18.25
C ALA A 94 7.17 5.21 17.25
N SER A 95 7.08 4.68 16.01
CA SER A 95 8.15 4.79 15.02
C SER A 95 7.83 5.69 13.83
N ARG A 96 6.55 6.06 13.64
CA ARG A 96 6.15 6.94 12.53
C ARG A 96 6.62 8.38 12.77
N ARG A 97 6.94 9.09 11.70
CA ARG A 97 7.10 10.55 11.71
C ARG A 97 5.73 11.23 11.67
N GLN A 98 4.87 10.77 10.78
CA GLN A 98 3.49 11.22 10.70
C GLN A 98 2.58 10.11 10.15
N THR A 99 1.29 10.33 10.19
CA THR A 99 0.32 9.40 9.62
C THR A 99 0.07 9.71 8.15
N VAL A 100 -0.05 8.68 7.33
CA VAL A 100 -0.44 8.79 5.91
C VAL A 100 -1.93 8.52 5.81
N PHE A 101 -2.72 9.59 5.89
CA PHE A 101 -4.18 9.48 5.92
C PHE A 101 -4.77 9.05 4.59
N GLY A 102 -4.37 9.70 3.53
CA GLY A 102 -4.90 9.58 2.17
C GLY A 102 -5.05 10.95 1.52
N ILE A 103 -5.18 10.96 0.18
CA ILE A 103 -5.28 12.17 -0.64
C ILE A 103 -6.28 11.96 -1.77
N GLY A 104 -6.86 13.04 -2.28
CA GLY A 104 -7.74 13.05 -3.43
C GLY A 104 -9.15 13.55 -3.11
N HIS A 105 -10.08 13.28 -4.00
CA HIS A 105 -11.45 13.78 -3.92
C HIS A 105 -12.29 12.92 -2.97
N LEU A 106 -12.99 13.57 -2.03
CA LEU A 106 -13.72 12.88 -0.94
C LEU A 106 -14.98 12.12 -1.40
N GLN A 107 -15.43 12.34 -2.62
CA GLN A 107 -16.55 11.66 -3.26
C GLN A 107 -16.11 11.00 -4.59
N ALA A 108 -14.86 10.59 -4.70
CA ALA A 108 -14.33 9.98 -5.89
C ALA A 108 -15.05 8.66 -6.23
N HIS A 109 -15.35 8.45 -7.50
CA HIS A 109 -15.91 7.17 -7.94
C HIS A 109 -14.87 6.04 -7.96
N CYS A 110 -13.58 6.36 -8.05
CA CYS A 110 -12.49 5.40 -7.99
C CYS A 110 -11.67 5.60 -6.71
N MET A 111 -11.51 4.54 -5.93
CA MET A 111 -10.60 4.53 -4.80
C MET A 111 -9.39 3.64 -5.09
N ILE A 112 -8.19 4.16 -4.82
CA ILE A 112 -6.95 3.39 -4.95
C ILE A 112 -6.48 3.02 -3.57
N LEU A 113 -6.25 1.73 -3.35
CA LEU A 113 -5.76 1.21 -2.09
C LEU A 113 -4.37 0.60 -2.27
N GLY A 114 -3.38 1.21 -1.61
CA GLY A 114 -2.05 0.67 -1.40
C GLY A 114 -1.97 -0.20 -0.14
N GLY A 115 -0.77 -0.69 0.15
CA GLY A 115 -0.53 -1.53 1.31
C GLY A 115 -0.21 -0.75 2.58
N ALA A 116 1.06 -0.50 2.79
CA ALA A 116 1.59 0.27 3.91
C ALA A 116 2.41 1.43 3.37
N PRO A 117 2.46 2.56 4.09
CA PRO A 117 3.38 3.63 3.76
C PRO A 117 4.83 3.16 3.69
N ASP A 118 5.63 3.78 2.86
CA ASP A 118 7.08 3.68 2.87
C ASP A 118 7.71 4.84 3.65
N GLU A 119 9.04 4.92 3.65
CA GLU A 119 9.77 5.96 4.39
C GLU A 119 9.53 7.37 3.84
N GLN A 120 9.35 7.52 2.53
CA GLN A 120 9.09 8.81 1.89
C GLN A 120 7.65 9.26 2.17
N GLU A 121 6.70 8.34 2.14
CA GLU A 121 5.31 8.59 2.50
C GLU A 121 5.16 8.97 3.99
N ASP A 122 5.91 8.30 4.89
CA ASP A 122 5.96 8.63 6.32
C ASP A 122 6.55 10.03 6.58
N ALA A 123 7.54 10.42 5.78
CA ALA A 123 8.14 11.75 5.88
C ALA A 123 7.22 12.85 5.30
N GLY A 124 6.52 12.56 4.19
CA GLY A 124 5.66 13.51 3.49
C GLY A 124 4.21 13.54 4.00
N GLY A 125 3.73 12.46 4.63
CA GLY A 125 2.34 12.32 5.08
C GLY A 125 1.35 12.02 3.95
N GLU A 126 1.82 11.79 2.73
CA GLU A 126 1.01 11.52 1.55
C GLU A 126 1.30 10.15 0.96
N PRO A 127 0.27 9.41 0.49
CA PRO A 127 0.46 8.12 -0.15
C PRO A 127 0.99 8.25 -1.57
N PHE A 128 1.75 7.25 -2.01
CA PHE A 128 2.27 7.16 -3.38
C PHE A 128 3.08 8.41 -3.80
N VAL A 129 4.11 8.73 -3.06
CA VAL A 129 5.11 9.77 -3.41
C VAL A 129 6.28 9.17 -4.18
N GLY A 130 7.17 10.02 -4.71
CA GLY A 130 8.36 9.61 -5.43
C GLY A 130 8.08 8.94 -6.78
N GLU A 131 9.00 8.09 -7.25
CA GLU A 131 8.89 7.41 -8.56
C GLU A 131 7.66 6.50 -8.69
N PRO A 132 7.25 5.72 -7.65
CA PRO A 132 6.02 4.94 -7.71
C PRO A 132 4.78 5.82 -7.87
N GLY A 133 4.74 6.97 -7.20
CA GLY A 133 3.67 7.94 -7.32
C GLY A 133 3.59 8.56 -8.71
N GLN A 134 4.73 8.95 -9.27
CA GLN A 134 4.79 9.47 -10.65
C GLN A 134 4.31 8.44 -11.68
N LEU A 135 4.63 7.15 -11.48
CA LEU A 135 4.10 6.11 -12.35
C LEU A 135 2.59 5.99 -12.21
N LEU A 136 2.06 5.99 -10.98
CA LEU A 136 0.62 5.97 -10.72
C LEU A 136 -0.06 7.15 -11.41
N ASP A 137 0.48 8.37 -11.31
CA ASP A 137 -0.10 9.55 -11.94
C ASP A 137 -0.19 9.44 -13.47
N ARG A 138 0.82 8.82 -14.09
CA ARG A 138 0.79 8.54 -15.55
C ARG A 138 -0.27 7.50 -15.89
N MET A 139 -0.42 6.45 -15.06
CA MET A 139 -1.43 5.43 -15.23
C MET A 139 -2.84 6.03 -15.11
N LEU A 140 -3.08 6.86 -14.11
CA LEU A 140 -4.35 7.55 -13.90
C LEU A 140 -4.67 8.51 -15.06
N ARG A 141 -3.71 9.33 -15.46
CA ARG A 141 -3.86 10.27 -16.57
C ARG A 141 -4.23 9.55 -17.87
N ALA A 142 -3.69 8.35 -18.12
CA ALA A 142 -4.03 7.56 -19.30
C ALA A 142 -5.50 7.08 -19.29
N LEU A 143 -6.14 7.00 -18.11
CA LEU A 143 -7.58 6.74 -17.92
C LEU A 143 -8.43 8.02 -17.86
N GLY A 144 -7.82 9.20 -17.96
CA GLY A 144 -8.52 10.47 -17.73
C GLY A 144 -8.87 10.75 -16.26
N LEU A 145 -8.17 10.08 -15.33
CA LEU A 145 -8.34 10.25 -13.88
C LEU A 145 -7.22 11.11 -13.28
N SER A 146 -7.51 11.81 -12.18
CA SER A 146 -6.53 12.61 -11.44
C SER A 146 -6.70 12.46 -9.94
N ARG A 147 -5.58 12.52 -9.19
CA ARG A 147 -5.60 12.67 -7.73
C ARG A 147 -5.65 14.12 -7.28
N GLU A 148 -5.25 15.04 -8.16
CA GLU A 148 -5.29 16.46 -7.86
C GLU A 148 -6.73 16.94 -7.97
N PRO A 149 -7.28 17.57 -6.92
CA PRO A 149 -8.52 18.29 -7.09
C PRO A 149 -8.23 19.35 -8.18
N THR A 150 -8.90 19.23 -9.33
CA THR A 150 -8.88 20.29 -10.31
C THR A 150 -9.32 21.55 -9.58
N HIS A 151 -8.38 22.46 -9.30
CA HIS A 151 -8.74 23.79 -8.90
C HIS A 151 -9.63 24.34 -10.02
N PRO A 152 -10.87 24.74 -9.74
CA PRO A 152 -11.60 25.51 -10.72
C PRO A 152 -10.71 26.74 -11.00
N GLY A 153 -10.09 26.76 -12.20
CA GLY A 153 -9.50 28.00 -12.66
C GLY A 153 -10.60 29.07 -12.60
N PRO A 154 -10.25 30.36 -12.47
CA PRO A 154 -11.22 31.43 -12.32
C PRO A 154 -12.25 31.51 -13.47
N GLU A 155 -12.06 30.72 -14.51
CA GLU A 155 -12.89 30.73 -15.73
C GLU A 155 -13.86 29.55 -15.88
N VAL A 156 -13.77 28.49 -15.02
CA VAL A 156 -14.70 27.35 -15.09
C VAL A 156 -15.25 27.07 -13.69
N GLY A 157 -16.38 27.64 -13.39
CA GLY A 157 -17.11 27.47 -12.13
C GLY A 157 -17.77 26.09 -11.96
N GLY A 158 -17.04 25.00 -12.28
CA GLY A 158 -17.48 23.61 -12.09
C GLY A 158 -16.73 22.96 -10.94
N ALA A 159 -17.48 22.37 -9.99
CA ALA A 159 -16.93 21.42 -9.04
C ALA A 159 -16.20 20.30 -9.81
N ALA A 160 -15.04 19.83 -9.29
CA ALA A 160 -14.32 18.72 -9.91
C ALA A 160 -15.26 17.52 -10.07
N ASP A 161 -15.36 16.95 -11.28
CA ASP A 161 -16.21 15.80 -11.55
C ASP A 161 -15.71 14.57 -10.75
N PRO A 162 -16.49 14.06 -9.78
CA PRO A 162 -16.11 12.89 -9.01
C PRO A 162 -15.75 11.65 -9.85
N ALA A 163 -16.34 11.56 -11.07
CA ALA A 163 -16.08 10.46 -11.99
C ALA A 163 -14.66 10.49 -12.57
N ARG A 164 -14.03 11.66 -12.60
CA ARG A 164 -12.66 11.87 -13.09
C ARG A 164 -11.63 12.01 -11.98
N GLN A 165 -12.05 11.86 -10.74
CA GLN A 165 -11.19 11.99 -9.58
C GLN A 165 -10.98 10.65 -8.89
N VAL A 166 -9.85 10.53 -8.18
CA VAL A 166 -9.55 9.39 -7.33
C VAL A 166 -9.38 9.80 -5.88
N PHE A 167 -9.65 8.87 -4.96
CA PHE A 167 -9.19 8.95 -3.58
C PHE A 167 -8.15 7.85 -3.37
N ILE A 168 -6.98 8.21 -2.87
CA ILE A 168 -5.84 7.31 -2.69
C ILE A 168 -5.56 7.16 -1.20
N ALA A 169 -5.48 5.91 -0.74
CA ALA A 169 -5.13 5.59 0.65
C ALA A 169 -4.30 4.32 0.72
N ASN A 170 -3.65 4.11 1.86
CA ASN A 170 -3.00 2.86 2.22
C ASN A 170 -3.87 2.08 3.22
N ALA A 171 -3.77 0.75 3.24
CA ALA A 171 -4.40 -0.12 4.23
C ALA A 171 -3.94 0.20 5.64
N LEU A 172 -2.64 0.45 5.83
CA LEU A 172 -2.07 1.01 7.05
C LEU A 172 -1.90 2.52 6.93
N LYS A 173 -1.98 3.21 8.08
CA LYS A 173 -1.77 4.67 8.15
C LYS A 173 -0.40 5.07 8.68
N CYS A 174 0.41 4.09 9.05
CA CYS A 174 1.75 4.27 9.62
C CYS A 174 2.75 3.36 8.90
N TRP A 175 3.98 3.84 8.73
CA TRP A 175 5.07 3.08 8.15
C TRP A 175 5.57 1.98 9.10
N PRO A 176 5.60 0.70 8.65
CA PRO A 176 6.29 -0.36 9.39
C PRO A 176 7.81 -0.18 9.24
N PRO A 177 8.57 -0.03 10.34
CA PRO A 177 10.01 0.25 10.29
C PRO A 177 10.76 -0.78 9.43
N ARG A 178 11.74 -0.32 8.65
CA ARG A 178 12.54 -1.14 7.71
C ARG A 178 11.70 -1.88 6.66
N SER A 179 10.53 -1.35 6.32
CA SER A 179 9.61 -1.95 5.33
C SER A 179 9.30 -3.43 5.59
N ARG A 180 9.26 -3.84 6.86
CA ARG A 180 8.84 -5.19 7.25
C ARG A 180 7.37 -5.42 6.96
N ASN A 181 6.99 -6.66 6.84
CA ASN A 181 5.58 -7.01 6.79
C ASN A 181 4.87 -6.60 8.09
N PRO A 182 3.67 -6.00 8.01
CA PRO A 182 2.89 -5.67 9.18
C PRO A 182 2.37 -6.94 9.86
N THR A 183 2.20 -6.84 11.17
CA THR A 183 1.58 -7.92 11.96
C THR A 183 0.06 -7.94 11.77
N PRO A 184 -0.61 -9.07 12.05
CA PRO A 184 -2.07 -9.15 12.03
C PRO A 184 -2.75 -8.12 12.96
N LEU A 185 -2.14 -7.83 14.11
CA LEU A 185 -2.64 -6.81 15.04
C LEU A 185 -2.58 -5.39 14.43
N GLU A 186 -1.48 -5.04 13.74
CA GLU A 186 -1.33 -3.75 13.08
C GLU A 186 -2.38 -3.55 11.97
N LEU A 187 -2.63 -4.61 11.20
CA LEU A 187 -3.66 -4.60 10.16
C LEU A 187 -5.07 -4.45 10.77
N SER A 188 -5.39 -5.25 11.79
CA SER A 188 -6.71 -5.20 12.43
C SER A 188 -6.97 -3.86 13.13
N SER A 189 -5.94 -3.26 13.73
CA SER A 189 -6.05 -1.93 14.37
C SER A 189 -6.28 -0.79 13.39
N CYS A 190 -5.75 -0.89 12.15
CA CYS A 190 -5.95 0.12 11.11
C CYS A 190 -7.22 -0.08 10.28
N ARG A 191 -7.77 -1.29 10.26
CA ARG A 191 -8.93 -1.65 9.44
C ARG A 191 -10.15 -0.75 9.63
N PRO A 192 -10.57 -0.34 10.85
CA PRO A 192 -11.73 0.54 11.04
C PRO A 192 -11.58 1.89 10.33
N PHE A 193 -10.37 2.44 10.24
CA PHE A 193 -10.14 3.69 9.52
C PHE A 193 -10.34 3.53 8.01
N LEU A 194 -9.88 2.42 7.42
CA LEU A 194 -10.11 2.12 6.02
C LEU A 194 -11.61 1.91 5.74
N GLU A 195 -12.29 1.12 6.56
CA GLU A 195 -13.72 0.87 6.43
C GLU A 195 -14.52 2.18 6.47
N ARG A 196 -14.15 3.08 7.38
CA ARG A 196 -14.78 4.40 7.43
C ARG A 196 -14.46 5.27 6.21
N GLN A 197 -13.24 5.26 5.72
CA GLN A 197 -12.88 5.98 4.49
C GLN A 197 -13.73 5.49 3.31
N VAL A 198 -13.86 4.19 3.12
CA VAL A 198 -14.69 3.64 2.04
C VAL A 198 -16.17 4.00 2.21
N ALA A 199 -16.69 3.97 3.45
CA ALA A 199 -18.07 4.37 3.75
C ALA A 199 -18.32 5.85 3.47
N LEU A 200 -17.32 6.72 3.61
CA LEU A 200 -17.42 8.15 3.34
C LEU A 200 -17.21 8.51 1.86
N VAL A 201 -16.27 7.85 1.19
CA VAL A 201 -15.99 8.05 -0.24
C VAL A 201 -17.11 7.48 -1.11
N GLN A 202 -17.66 6.32 -0.72
CA GLN A 202 -18.66 5.54 -1.48
C GLN A 202 -18.21 5.26 -2.92
N PRO A 203 -17.02 4.68 -3.11
CA PRO A 203 -16.47 4.48 -4.45
C PRO A 203 -17.28 3.44 -5.23
N ARG A 204 -17.36 3.59 -6.55
CA ARG A 204 -17.94 2.60 -7.47
C ARG A 204 -17.00 1.43 -7.72
N VAL A 205 -15.69 1.67 -7.60
CA VAL A 205 -14.65 0.64 -7.74
C VAL A 205 -13.47 0.95 -6.83
N ILE A 206 -12.86 -0.11 -6.26
CA ILE A 206 -11.59 -0.03 -5.54
C ILE A 206 -10.52 -0.73 -6.38
N LEU A 207 -9.42 -0.05 -6.67
CA LEU A 207 -8.24 -0.61 -7.31
C LEU A 207 -7.24 -1.00 -6.21
N ALA A 208 -7.14 -2.30 -5.93
CA ALA A 208 -6.24 -2.86 -4.91
C ALA A 208 -4.85 -3.10 -5.49
N MET A 209 -3.87 -2.31 -5.06
CA MET A 209 -2.49 -2.35 -5.56
C MET A 209 -1.55 -3.10 -4.63
N GLY A 210 -1.18 -4.32 -5.02
CA GLY A 210 -0.19 -5.14 -4.32
C GLY A 210 -0.76 -6.06 -3.25
N PRO A 211 0.10 -6.98 -2.71
CA PRO A 211 -0.35 -8.10 -1.88
C PRO A 211 -1.03 -7.66 -0.57
N LEU A 212 -0.55 -6.59 0.06
CA LEU A 212 -1.09 -6.15 1.35
C LEU A 212 -2.47 -5.51 1.21
N ALA A 213 -2.72 -4.76 0.13
CA ALA A 213 -4.05 -4.24 -0.19
C ALA A 213 -5.04 -5.39 -0.43
N VAL A 214 -4.61 -6.41 -1.17
CA VAL A 214 -5.39 -7.63 -1.43
C VAL A 214 -5.69 -8.39 -0.15
N LEU A 215 -4.67 -8.61 0.69
CA LEU A 215 -4.86 -9.26 1.99
C LEU A 215 -5.89 -8.52 2.85
N THR A 216 -5.82 -7.19 2.87
CA THR A 216 -6.73 -6.36 3.69
C THR A 216 -8.17 -6.42 3.21
N LEU A 217 -8.41 -6.38 1.90
CA LEU A 217 -9.75 -6.36 1.32
C LEU A 217 -10.34 -7.78 1.15
N LEU A 218 -9.54 -8.69 0.59
CA LEU A 218 -10.03 -10.01 0.17
C LEU A 218 -9.64 -11.15 1.13
N GLY A 219 -8.77 -10.87 2.13
CA GLY A 219 -8.25 -11.90 3.02
C GLY A 219 -7.37 -12.94 2.31
N SER A 220 -6.95 -12.69 1.06
CA SER A 220 -6.20 -13.62 0.24
C SER A 220 -4.70 -13.34 0.28
N THR A 221 -3.91 -14.40 0.34
CA THR A 221 -2.44 -14.38 0.23
C THR A 221 -1.95 -14.94 -1.12
N GLU A 222 -2.87 -15.20 -2.04
CA GLU A 222 -2.50 -15.69 -3.37
C GLU A 222 -1.68 -14.64 -4.15
N PRO A 223 -0.79 -15.08 -5.03
CA PRO A 223 -0.04 -14.18 -5.91
C PRO A 223 -0.97 -13.29 -6.75
N ILE A 224 -0.59 -12.02 -6.93
CA ILE A 224 -1.35 -11.04 -7.71
C ILE A 224 -1.68 -11.57 -9.12
N GLY A 225 -0.74 -12.26 -9.77
CA GLY A 225 -0.94 -12.83 -11.10
C GLY A 225 -2.12 -13.81 -11.20
N LYS A 226 -2.56 -14.44 -10.09
CA LYS A 226 -3.74 -15.31 -10.04
C LYS A 226 -5.03 -14.55 -9.78
N LEU A 227 -4.95 -13.40 -9.13
CA LEU A 227 -6.11 -12.62 -8.69
C LEU A 227 -6.46 -11.50 -9.67
N ARG A 228 -5.48 -11.00 -10.45
CA ARG A 228 -5.70 -9.93 -11.43
C ARG A 228 -6.58 -10.37 -12.62
N GLY A 229 -6.99 -9.40 -13.43
CA GLY A 229 -7.75 -9.63 -14.67
C GLY A 229 -9.21 -10.04 -14.45
N ARG A 230 -9.73 -9.95 -13.23
CA ARG A 230 -11.13 -10.26 -12.90
C ARG A 230 -11.66 -9.36 -11.78
N LEU A 231 -12.97 -9.24 -11.69
CA LEU A 231 -13.65 -8.51 -10.63
C LEU A 231 -13.78 -9.37 -9.38
N HIS A 232 -13.39 -8.78 -8.26
CA HIS A 232 -13.66 -9.27 -6.91
C HIS A 232 -14.69 -8.34 -6.26
N ARG A 233 -15.09 -8.66 -5.01
CA ARG A 233 -15.97 -7.81 -4.22
C ARG A 233 -15.46 -7.68 -2.79
N TRP A 234 -15.58 -6.49 -2.27
CA TRP A 234 -15.42 -6.21 -0.85
C TRP A 234 -16.69 -5.53 -0.35
N HIS A 235 -17.45 -6.21 0.50
CA HIS A 235 -18.85 -5.86 0.78
C HIS A 235 -19.63 -5.70 -0.55
N SER A 236 -20.22 -4.54 -0.79
CA SER A 236 -20.95 -4.26 -2.04
C SER A 236 -20.09 -3.67 -3.15
N VAL A 237 -18.84 -3.27 -2.86
CA VAL A 237 -17.98 -2.53 -3.79
C VAL A 237 -17.18 -3.48 -4.68
N PRO A 238 -17.18 -3.31 -6.00
CA PRO A 238 -16.28 -4.01 -6.91
C PRO A 238 -14.81 -3.71 -6.59
N VAL A 239 -13.95 -4.74 -6.64
CA VAL A 239 -12.52 -4.62 -6.42
C VAL A 239 -11.77 -5.20 -7.62
N VAL A 240 -10.88 -4.42 -8.19
CA VAL A 240 -9.91 -4.85 -9.21
C VAL A 240 -8.54 -4.96 -8.57
N VAL A 241 -7.90 -6.12 -8.73
CA VAL A 241 -6.55 -6.38 -8.21
C VAL A 241 -5.52 -6.09 -9.28
N THR A 242 -4.45 -5.38 -8.92
CA THR A 242 -3.34 -5.11 -9.82
C THR A 242 -2.01 -5.02 -9.08
N TYR A 243 -0.91 -4.91 -9.83
CA TYR A 243 0.43 -4.74 -9.29
C TYR A 243 0.65 -3.35 -8.71
N HIS A 244 1.45 -3.28 -7.65
CA HIS A 244 1.86 -2.00 -7.07
C HIS A 244 2.84 -1.26 -8.01
N PRO A 245 2.75 0.09 -8.16
CA PRO A 245 3.66 0.84 -9.03
C PRO A 245 5.15 0.62 -8.72
N ALA A 246 5.54 0.50 -7.46
CA ALA A 246 6.92 0.19 -7.07
C ALA A 246 7.41 -1.17 -7.59
N TYR A 247 6.51 -2.14 -7.74
CA TYR A 247 6.80 -3.42 -8.37
C TYR A 247 6.98 -3.26 -9.89
N LEU A 248 6.09 -2.51 -10.55
CA LEU A 248 6.10 -2.28 -11.98
C LEU A 248 7.32 -1.49 -12.48
N LEU A 249 7.94 -0.69 -11.60
CA LEU A 249 9.22 -0.02 -11.92
C LEU A 249 10.36 -1.01 -12.11
N LYS A 250 10.30 -2.15 -11.42
CA LYS A 250 11.33 -3.22 -11.48
C LYS A 250 10.95 -4.33 -12.47
N HIS A 251 9.66 -4.52 -12.76
CA HIS A 251 9.11 -5.61 -13.58
C HIS A 251 8.33 -5.03 -14.76
N LEU A 252 9.06 -4.56 -15.78
CA LEU A 252 8.48 -3.82 -16.91
C LEU A 252 7.52 -4.66 -17.74
N ALA A 253 7.73 -5.98 -17.84
CA ALA A 253 6.88 -6.91 -18.57
C ALA A 253 5.44 -6.96 -18.01
N ASP A 254 5.28 -6.76 -16.69
CA ASP A 254 3.97 -6.82 -16.03
C ASP A 254 3.12 -5.55 -16.21
N LYS A 255 3.68 -4.49 -16.82
CA LYS A 255 2.95 -3.25 -17.11
C LYS A 255 1.77 -3.46 -18.05
N ALA A 256 1.90 -4.37 -19.02
CA ALA A 256 0.80 -4.71 -19.94
C ALA A 256 -0.40 -5.28 -19.15
N GLY A 257 -0.13 -6.23 -18.26
CA GLY A 257 -1.16 -6.78 -17.38
C GLY A 257 -1.78 -5.72 -16.47
N ALA A 258 -0.96 -4.87 -15.84
CA ALA A 258 -1.49 -3.77 -15.02
C ALA A 258 -2.40 -2.83 -15.84
N TRP A 259 -2.10 -2.60 -17.12
CA TRP A 259 -2.95 -1.80 -18.00
C TRP A 259 -4.32 -2.47 -18.25
N GLU A 260 -4.35 -3.78 -18.47
CA GLU A 260 -5.59 -4.54 -18.59
C GLU A 260 -6.46 -4.39 -17.32
N ASP A 261 -5.85 -4.46 -16.15
CA ASP A 261 -6.55 -4.28 -14.86
C ASP A 261 -7.12 -2.86 -14.73
N LEU A 262 -6.36 -1.85 -15.16
CA LEU A 262 -6.82 -0.46 -15.19
C LEU A 262 -8.01 -0.27 -16.13
N CYS A 263 -7.99 -0.86 -17.32
CA CYS A 263 -9.11 -0.83 -18.26
C CYS A 263 -10.35 -1.53 -17.65
N LEU A 264 -10.15 -2.64 -16.94
CA LEU A 264 -11.23 -3.30 -16.21
C LEU A 264 -11.82 -2.41 -15.11
N ALA A 265 -10.99 -1.68 -14.36
CA ALA A 265 -11.47 -0.72 -13.36
C ALA A 265 -12.24 0.44 -14.02
N ALA A 266 -11.76 0.96 -15.16
CA ALA A 266 -12.44 2.00 -15.93
C ALA A 266 -13.83 1.56 -16.39
N SER A 267 -13.99 0.32 -16.88
CA SER A 267 -15.30 -0.21 -17.27
C SER A 267 -16.33 -0.23 -16.14
N CYS A 268 -15.87 -0.36 -14.88
CA CYS A 268 -16.75 -0.26 -13.72
C CYS A 268 -17.22 1.18 -13.44
N LEU A 269 -16.46 2.19 -13.91
CA LEU A 269 -16.82 3.60 -13.75
C LEU A 269 -17.86 4.03 -14.79
N ASP A 270 -17.79 3.44 -15.99
CA ASP A 270 -18.68 3.77 -17.10
C ASP A 270 -20.07 3.14 -16.97
N THR A 271 -20.20 2.06 -16.19
CA THR A 271 -21.50 1.43 -15.88
C THR A 271 -22.28 2.34 -14.93
N VAL A 272 -23.13 3.20 -15.51
CA VAL A 272 -24.14 3.97 -14.75
C VAL A 272 -25.11 2.95 -14.15
N PRO A 273 -25.31 2.86 -12.83
CA PRO A 273 -26.46 2.15 -12.31
C PRO A 273 -27.71 2.95 -12.74
N GLY A 274 -28.53 2.33 -13.59
CA GLY A 274 -29.84 2.85 -13.95
C GLY A 274 -30.80 2.89 -12.75
#